data_7c2cf040d2ee81180a07fc66480f1a2a
#
_entry.id   7c2cf040d2ee81180a07fc66480f1a2a
#
_cell.length_a   1.000
_cell.length_b   1.000
_cell.length_c   1.000
_cell.angle_alpha   90.00
_cell.angle_beta   90.00
_cell.angle_gamma   90.00
#
_symmetry.space_group_name_H-M   'P 1'
#
loop_
_entity.id
_entity.type
_entity.pdbx_description
1 polymer ?
#
loop_
_entity_poly.entity_id
_entity_poly.type
_entity_poly.pdbx_seq_one_letter_code
_entity_poly.pdbx_strand_id
1 'polypeptide(L)'
;MRKAHKKLLLEIFDSLHEAHREIKKLMTRGSHEEALALMAQCQDAAVDIGTTIDDLEGDGTAAVKYLEKYCEALYQVHEGIIADMTGNKAFSFLEEKLNNAEKSLKNDIKVKLEILFMPYKSSMWDSLESIWREASADPDCDAYVVPIPYYDRNPDHSFGDFHYEGREFPKDVPVIHYENYDLEERRPDIIYIHNPYDGENLVTSVDPRFYSGELKKHTDMLVYVPYFVWKPFDPQNAEEVKTRIPFCTPPSVRNLDRVVTQTDYMRDLHVKAFISRFGGDLLTRKEAEKKFIVAGSPKIDKMLSLTAENTGVPEEWLKLTENKKVVFYNTSLTGLLKSPEQYLNKLQMVINFFKERSDCVLLWRPHPLMESTIHSMTPALMNGYMNIKNRFIADQSGIFDDTPDTLKAIYLSDMIYGDISSVCTQFEQLGLPVLYQDISGNDRSALEEWIEASPKKHTERPGADYISNGAKIHRMIKSQVIGG
;
A
#
# COMPACT_ATOMS: atom_id res chain seq x y z
N MET A 1 5.22 22.63 6.26
CA MET A 1 4.44 23.08 5.06
C MET A 1 4.34 21.95 4.04
N ARG A 2 3.21 21.76 3.38
CA ARG A 2 3.06 20.79 2.28
C ARG A 2 3.90 21.17 1.06
N LYS A 3 4.39 20.17 0.32
CA LYS A 3 5.18 20.38 -0.91
C LYS A 3 4.47 21.27 -1.92
N ALA A 4 3.17 21.03 -2.15
CA ALA A 4 2.35 21.82 -3.06
C ALA A 4 2.28 23.31 -2.69
N HIS A 5 2.07 23.62 -1.40
CA HIS A 5 2.03 25.00 -0.92
C HIS A 5 3.40 25.68 -1.08
N LYS A 6 4.48 24.99 -0.70
CA LYS A 6 5.85 25.54 -0.86
C LYS A 6 6.17 25.85 -2.32
N LYS A 7 5.75 24.97 -3.24
CA LYS A 7 5.92 25.17 -4.68
C LYS A 7 5.17 26.41 -5.17
N LEU A 8 3.90 26.56 -4.77
CA LEU A 8 3.09 27.74 -5.14
C LEU A 8 3.73 29.04 -4.63
N LEU A 9 4.21 29.07 -3.39
CA LEU A 9 4.88 30.24 -2.84
C LEU A 9 6.15 30.58 -3.62
N LEU A 10 6.93 29.57 -4.04
CA LEU A 10 8.13 29.79 -4.85
C LEU A 10 7.79 30.35 -6.25
N GLU A 11 6.69 29.94 -6.87
CA GLU A 11 6.20 30.51 -8.14
C GLU A 11 5.82 31.99 -7.99
N ILE A 12 5.30 32.41 -6.80
CA ILE A 12 5.07 33.83 -6.50
C ILE A 12 6.40 34.58 -6.36
N PHE A 13 7.44 33.99 -5.73
CA PHE A 13 8.76 34.60 -5.70
C PHE A 13 9.35 34.83 -7.11
N ASP A 14 9.19 33.87 -8.01
CA ASP A 14 9.61 34.03 -9.42
C ASP A 14 8.91 35.24 -10.08
N SER A 15 7.60 35.41 -9.81
CA SER A 15 6.83 36.57 -10.30
C SER A 15 7.31 37.90 -9.70
N LEU A 16 7.70 37.90 -8.42
CA LEU A 16 8.29 39.09 -7.77
C LEU A 16 9.64 39.46 -8.38
N HIS A 17 10.49 38.48 -8.72
CA HIS A 17 11.76 38.74 -9.45
C HIS A 17 11.52 39.31 -10.85
N GLU A 18 10.45 38.89 -11.52
CA GLU A 18 10.07 39.50 -12.80
C GLU A 18 9.58 40.93 -12.63
N ALA A 19 8.77 41.19 -11.59
CA ALA A 19 8.32 42.52 -11.26
C ALA A 19 9.49 43.49 -10.99
N HIS A 20 10.54 43.06 -10.29
CA HIS A 20 11.73 43.87 -10.05
C HIS A 20 12.45 44.28 -11.36
N ARG A 21 12.51 43.35 -12.33
CA ARG A 21 13.10 43.66 -13.65
C ARG A 21 12.29 44.72 -14.38
N GLU A 22 10.98 44.70 -14.23
CA GLU A 22 10.09 45.69 -14.84
C GLU A 22 10.16 47.03 -14.09
N ILE A 23 10.16 47.05 -12.77
CA ILE A 23 10.39 48.25 -11.93
C ILE A 23 11.68 48.95 -12.36
N LYS A 24 12.78 48.21 -12.51
CA LYS A 24 14.05 48.77 -13.01
C LYS A 24 13.91 49.46 -14.37
N LYS A 25 13.19 48.85 -15.32
CA LYS A 25 12.95 49.43 -16.66
C LYS A 25 12.11 50.70 -16.58
N LEU A 26 11.00 50.67 -15.80
CA LEU A 26 10.12 51.82 -15.61
C LEU A 26 10.85 52.99 -14.98
N MET A 27 11.64 52.77 -13.95
CA MET A 27 12.46 53.80 -13.33
C MET A 27 13.47 54.37 -14.30
N THR A 28 14.12 53.54 -15.13
CA THR A 28 15.09 53.98 -16.12
C THR A 28 14.46 54.83 -17.22
N ARG A 29 13.16 54.58 -17.52
CA ARG A 29 12.38 55.36 -18.54
C ARG A 29 11.70 56.60 -17.96
N GLY A 30 11.74 56.81 -16.65
CA GLY A 30 11.08 57.90 -15.94
C GLY A 30 9.58 57.66 -15.68
N SER A 31 9.07 56.44 -15.87
CA SER A 31 7.68 56.07 -15.57
C SER A 31 7.51 55.78 -14.07
N HIS A 32 7.68 56.77 -13.22
CA HIS A 32 7.73 56.62 -11.77
C HIS A 32 6.39 56.16 -11.18
N GLU A 33 5.25 56.70 -11.65
CA GLU A 33 3.93 56.30 -11.16
C GLU A 33 3.65 54.79 -11.37
N GLU A 34 4.00 54.28 -12.57
CA GLU A 34 3.85 52.85 -12.88
C GLU A 34 4.79 51.98 -12.03
N ALA A 35 6.03 52.44 -11.77
CA ALA A 35 6.95 51.74 -10.90
C ALA A 35 6.45 51.67 -9.46
N LEU A 36 5.90 52.78 -8.92
CA LEU A 36 5.31 52.83 -7.59
C LEU A 36 4.09 51.89 -7.46
N ALA A 37 3.20 51.89 -8.47
CA ALA A 37 2.06 50.98 -8.49
C ALA A 37 2.49 49.51 -8.50
N LEU A 38 3.51 49.16 -9.25
CA LEU A 38 4.04 47.79 -9.28
C LEU A 38 4.73 47.39 -7.95
N MET A 39 5.40 48.34 -7.27
CA MET A 39 5.96 48.10 -5.91
C MET A 39 4.87 47.82 -4.88
N ALA A 40 3.72 48.52 -4.94
CA ALA A 40 2.60 48.25 -4.05
C ALA A 40 2.08 46.80 -4.26
N GLN A 41 1.95 46.35 -5.51
CA GLN A 41 1.57 44.97 -5.82
C GLN A 41 2.61 43.96 -5.29
N CYS A 42 3.89 44.26 -5.36
CA CYS A 42 4.93 43.42 -4.76
C CYS A 42 4.82 43.34 -3.24
N GLN A 43 4.43 44.47 -2.59
CA GLN A 43 4.22 44.47 -1.14
C GLN A 43 3.01 43.63 -0.75
N ASP A 44 1.89 43.76 -1.47
CA ASP A 44 0.70 42.93 -1.22
C ASP A 44 1.01 41.43 -1.35
N ALA A 45 1.70 41.04 -2.43
CA ALA A 45 2.13 39.66 -2.63
C ALA A 45 3.07 39.16 -1.53
N ALA A 46 3.99 39.99 -1.04
CA ALA A 46 4.87 39.62 0.06
C ALA A 46 4.13 39.44 1.39
N VAL A 47 3.12 40.26 1.65
CA VAL A 47 2.22 40.10 2.81
C VAL A 47 1.42 38.81 2.70
N ASP A 48 0.86 38.50 1.52
CA ASP A 48 0.10 37.28 1.29
C ASP A 48 0.98 36.01 1.49
N ILE A 49 2.23 36.04 1.00
CA ILE A 49 3.21 34.97 1.26
C ILE A 49 3.46 34.83 2.77
N GLY A 50 3.71 35.93 3.47
CA GLY A 50 3.99 35.95 4.90
C GLY A 50 2.83 35.39 5.71
N THR A 51 1.61 35.85 5.46
CA THR A 51 0.38 35.36 6.09
C THR A 51 0.19 33.86 5.85
N THR A 52 0.39 33.40 4.60
CA THR A 52 0.27 31.98 4.28
C THR A 52 1.31 31.15 5.04
N ILE A 53 2.54 31.65 5.21
CA ILE A 53 3.58 30.94 5.98
C ILE A 53 3.19 30.90 7.46
N ASP A 54 2.74 32.00 8.07
CA ASP A 54 2.34 32.05 9.48
C ASP A 54 1.13 31.13 9.75
N ASP A 55 0.14 31.09 8.85
CA ASP A 55 -1.01 30.18 8.94
C ASP A 55 -0.62 28.70 8.91
N LEU A 56 0.44 28.34 8.15
CA LEU A 56 0.83 26.95 7.95
C LEU A 56 1.94 26.47 8.92
N GLU A 57 2.84 27.36 9.36
CA GLU A 57 4.02 27.01 10.16
C GLU A 57 3.99 27.64 11.56
N GLY A 58 3.05 28.56 11.81
CA GLY A 58 3.00 29.38 13.02
C GLY A 58 3.86 30.64 12.91
N ASP A 59 3.57 31.61 13.81
CA ASP A 59 4.15 32.95 13.81
C ASP A 59 5.67 32.96 14.00
N GLY A 60 6.33 33.92 13.33
CA GLY A 60 7.70 34.31 13.62
C GLY A 60 8.78 33.45 12.98
N THR A 61 8.47 32.75 11.89
CA THR A 61 9.45 32.02 11.09
C THR A 61 10.55 32.96 10.54
N ALA A 62 11.73 32.41 10.22
CA ALA A 62 12.80 33.20 9.61
C ALA A 62 12.38 33.76 8.24
N ALA A 63 11.61 32.99 7.47
CA ALA A 63 11.13 33.41 6.16
C ALA A 63 10.24 34.65 6.24
N VAL A 64 9.29 34.71 7.19
CA VAL A 64 8.42 35.87 7.42
C VAL A 64 9.24 37.10 7.82
N LYS A 65 10.20 36.95 8.74
CA LYS A 65 11.11 38.05 9.12
C LYS A 65 11.94 38.61 7.95
N TYR A 66 12.30 37.78 6.96
CA TYR A 66 12.94 38.25 5.75
C TYR A 66 11.96 38.93 4.79
N LEU A 67 10.70 38.48 4.71
CA LEU A 67 9.62 39.15 3.96
C LEU A 67 9.30 40.54 4.54
N GLU A 68 9.25 40.68 5.87
CA GLU A 68 9.11 42.00 6.54
C GLU A 68 10.24 42.96 6.12
N LYS A 69 11.50 42.49 6.13
CA LYS A 69 12.63 43.29 5.64
C LYS A 69 12.55 43.63 4.16
N TYR A 70 11.92 42.76 3.36
CA TYR A 70 11.65 43.02 1.94
C TYR A 70 10.58 44.10 1.78
N CYS A 71 9.50 44.06 2.55
CA CYS A 71 8.48 45.11 2.57
C CYS A 71 9.07 46.46 3.00
N GLU A 72 9.92 46.47 4.01
CA GLU A 72 10.64 47.68 4.42
C GLU A 72 11.58 48.22 3.31
N ALA A 73 12.23 47.33 2.57
CA ALA A 73 13.04 47.73 1.41
C ALA A 73 12.21 48.32 0.27
N LEU A 74 11.01 47.77 0.01
CA LEU A 74 10.08 48.36 -0.95
C LEU A 74 9.66 49.78 -0.55
N TYR A 75 9.35 50.00 0.72
CA TYR A 75 9.06 51.33 1.23
C TYR A 75 10.26 52.29 1.08
N GLN A 76 11.49 51.88 1.42
CA GLN A 76 12.69 52.68 1.25
C GLN A 76 12.98 53.04 -0.22
N VAL A 77 12.72 52.13 -1.15
CA VAL A 77 12.85 52.40 -2.58
C VAL A 77 11.77 53.34 -3.06
N HIS A 78 10.54 53.21 -2.55
CA HIS A 78 9.43 54.13 -2.85
C HIS A 78 9.80 55.57 -2.44
N GLU A 79 10.27 55.78 -1.24
CA GLU A 79 10.77 57.08 -0.76
C GLU A 79 12.02 57.53 -1.57
N GLY A 80 12.90 56.61 -1.92
CA GLY A 80 14.09 56.86 -2.75
C GLY A 80 13.79 57.26 -4.20
N ILE A 81 12.66 56.78 -4.81
CA ILE A 81 12.21 57.27 -6.11
C ILE A 81 11.84 58.74 -6.05
N ILE A 82 11.14 59.13 -4.97
CA ILE A 82 10.81 60.51 -4.70
C ILE A 82 12.08 61.36 -4.53
N ALA A 83 13.18 60.77 -4.07
CA ALA A 83 14.50 61.37 -3.88
C ALA A 83 15.50 61.07 -5.04
N ASP A 84 15.05 60.74 -6.25
CA ASP A 84 15.89 60.44 -7.43
C ASP A 84 16.80 59.21 -7.32
N MET A 85 16.37 58.13 -6.63
CA MET A 85 17.08 56.86 -6.64
C MET A 85 17.15 56.23 -8.02
N THR A 86 18.33 55.76 -8.44
CA THR A 86 18.48 55.11 -9.77
C THR A 86 17.90 53.70 -9.80
N GLY A 87 17.30 53.30 -10.96
CA GLY A 87 16.69 51.98 -11.12
C GLY A 87 17.64 50.80 -10.89
N ASN A 88 18.94 50.96 -11.16
CA ASN A 88 19.95 49.93 -10.85
C ASN A 88 20.16 49.73 -9.34
N LYS A 89 20.21 50.81 -8.55
CA LYS A 89 20.34 50.73 -7.11
C LYS A 89 19.11 50.12 -6.46
N ALA A 90 17.92 50.58 -6.89
CA ALA A 90 16.65 50.01 -6.43
C ALA A 90 16.56 48.52 -6.72
N PHE A 91 16.84 48.10 -7.97
CA PHE A 91 16.85 46.70 -8.36
C PHE A 91 17.77 45.85 -7.48
N SER A 92 19.06 46.25 -7.35
CA SER A 92 20.00 45.45 -6.55
C SER A 92 19.61 45.33 -5.09
N PHE A 93 19.03 46.38 -4.52
CA PHE A 93 18.62 46.40 -3.10
C PHE A 93 17.40 45.51 -2.87
N LEU A 94 16.35 45.58 -3.74
CA LEU A 94 15.17 44.73 -3.66
C LEU A 94 15.52 43.26 -3.89
N GLU A 95 16.34 42.96 -4.92
CA GLU A 95 16.78 41.59 -5.21
C GLU A 95 17.52 40.94 -4.02
N GLU A 96 18.41 41.70 -3.35
CA GLU A 96 19.09 41.16 -2.16
C GLU A 96 18.12 40.73 -1.07
N LYS A 97 17.10 41.54 -0.78
CA LYS A 97 16.13 41.24 0.29
C LYS A 97 15.18 40.10 -0.09
N LEU A 98 14.70 40.11 -1.35
CA LEU A 98 13.83 39.06 -1.86
C LEU A 98 14.56 37.69 -1.91
N ASN A 99 15.81 37.66 -2.41
CA ASN A 99 16.62 36.45 -2.41
C ASN A 99 16.84 35.86 -1.01
N ASN A 100 16.98 36.70 0.02
CA ASN A 100 17.12 36.22 1.40
C ASN A 100 15.83 35.58 1.90
N ALA A 101 14.66 36.14 1.59
CA ALA A 101 13.37 35.59 1.94
C ALA A 101 13.13 34.25 1.20
N GLU A 102 13.37 34.22 -0.11
CA GLU A 102 13.25 33.00 -0.92
C GLU A 102 14.18 31.88 -0.43
N LYS A 103 15.45 32.22 -0.13
CA LYS A 103 16.42 31.26 0.41
C LYS A 103 15.97 30.69 1.74
N SER A 104 15.40 31.53 2.62
CA SER A 104 14.88 31.07 3.91
C SER A 104 13.65 30.15 3.69
N LEU A 105 12.71 30.51 2.80
CA LEU A 105 11.61 29.61 2.45
C LEU A 105 12.12 28.26 1.92
N LYS A 106 13.14 28.26 1.06
CA LYS A 106 13.71 27.02 0.50
C LYS A 106 14.37 26.13 1.55
N ASN A 107 15.15 26.72 2.48
CA ASN A 107 16.07 25.97 3.34
C ASN A 107 15.54 25.76 4.77
N ASP A 108 14.78 26.73 5.32
CA ASP A 108 14.39 26.73 6.73
C ASP A 108 12.99 26.12 6.93
N ILE A 109 12.11 26.19 5.93
CA ILE A 109 10.78 25.59 5.97
C ILE A 109 10.85 24.14 5.45
N LYS A 110 10.62 23.18 6.34
CA LYS A 110 10.61 21.75 6.00
C LYS A 110 9.38 21.39 5.16
N VAL A 111 9.59 20.52 4.17
CA VAL A 111 8.49 19.97 3.40
C VAL A 111 7.89 18.79 4.16
N LYS A 112 6.55 18.79 4.29
CA LYS A 112 5.77 17.66 4.81
C LYS A 112 4.97 17.06 3.67
N LEU A 113 5.15 15.75 3.42
CA LEU A 113 4.46 15.05 2.36
C LEU A 113 3.06 14.62 2.83
N GLU A 114 2.08 14.76 1.98
CA GLU A 114 0.76 14.16 2.17
C GLU A 114 0.69 12.82 1.45
N ILE A 115 0.43 11.75 2.20
CA ILE A 115 0.40 10.38 1.72
C ILE A 115 -1.00 9.80 1.92
N LEU A 116 -1.62 9.35 0.84
CA LEU A 116 -2.96 8.82 0.84
C LEU A 116 -2.97 7.31 0.57
N PHE A 117 -3.63 6.55 1.42
CA PHE A 117 -3.86 5.12 1.26
C PHE A 117 -5.33 4.89 0.88
N MET A 118 -5.57 4.28 -0.27
CA MET A 118 -6.91 4.06 -0.83
C MET A 118 -7.24 2.57 -1.00
N PRO A 119 -7.41 1.82 0.09
CA PRO A 119 -7.88 0.44 0.03
C PRO A 119 -9.36 0.38 -0.35
N TYR A 120 -9.80 -0.69 -1.05
CA TYR A 120 -11.22 -0.89 -1.33
C TYR A 120 -11.85 -2.01 -0.48
N LYS A 121 -11.04 -2.97 0.00
CA LYS A 121 -11.48 -4.03 0.92
C LYS A 121 -10.66 -4.06 2.19
N SER A 122 -11.34 -4.11 3.33
CA SER A 122 -10.72 -4.20 4.66
C SER A 122 -9.91 -5.49 4.83
N SER A 123 -10.38 -6.59 4.24
CA SER A 123 -9.67 -7.89 4.23
C SER A 123 -8.33 -7.90 3.49
N MET A 124 -8.05 -6.86 2.70
CA MET A 124 -6.79 -6.69 1.95
C MET A 124 -5.91 -5.58 2.54
N TRP A 125 -6.32 -4.98 3.68
CA TRP A 125 -5.60 -3.89 4.32
C TRP A 125 -4.15 -4.25 4.69
N ASP A 126 -3.89 -5.49 5.04
CA ASP A 126 -2.57 -6.04 5.36
C ASP A 126 -1.53 -5.83 4.24
N SER A 127 -1.97 -5.55 3.01
CA SER A 127 -1.09 -5.19 1.89
C SER A 127 -0.56 -3.74 1.95
N LEU A 128 -1.18 -2.86 2.75
CA LEU A 128 -0.83 -1.46 2.89
C LEU A 128 -0.46 -1.08 4.34
N GLU A 129 -0.89 -1.86 5.33
CA GLU A 129 -0.82 -1.51 6.74
C GLU A 129 0.59 -1.16 7.21
N SER A 130 1.60 -1.97 6.90
CA SER A 130 2.96 -1.70 7.37
C SER A 130 3.57 -0.45 6.73
N ILE A 131 3.20 -0.11 5.48
CA ILE A 131 3.62 1.14 4.83
C ILE A 131 2.97 2.33 5.53
N TRP A 132 1.66 2.22 5.83
CA TRP A 132 0.91 3.27 6.53
C TRP A 132 1.47 3.52 7.93
N ARG A 133 1.78 2.47 8.69
CA ARG A 133 2.38 2.61 10.04
C ARG A 133 3.71 3.37 9.99
N GLU A 134 4.57 3.08 9.04
CA GLU A 134 5.84 3.78 8.84
C GLU A 134 5.62 5.24 8.41
N ALA A 135 4.71 5.49 7.48
CA ALA A 135 4.37 6.83 7.03
C ALA A 135 3.75 7.68 8.15
N SER A 136 2.87 7.08 8.98
CA SER A 136 2.24 7.75 10.13
C SER A 136 3.22 8.05 11.27
N ALA A 137 4.28 7.28 11.41
CA ALA A 137 5.34 7.50 12.39
C ALA A 137 6.41 8.49 11.90
N ASP A 138 6.43 8.81 10.61
CA ASP A 138 7.41 9.72 10.01
C ASP A 138 6.99 11.19 10.23
N PRO A 139 7.78 11.99 10.97
CA PRO A 139 7.43 13.39 11.26
C PRO A 139 7.35 14.29 10.02
N ASP A 140 7.95 13.88 8.91
CA ASP A 140 7.90 14.62 7.64
C ASP A 140 6.71 14.23 6.76
N CYS A 141 5.76 13.42 7.28
CA CYS A 141 4.62 12.92 6.52
C CYS A 141 3.30 13.10 7.28
N ASP A 142 2.23 13.37 6.54
CA ASP A 142 0.85 13.24 6.97
C ASP A 142 0.20 12.08 6.20
N ALA A 143 -0.12 11.00 6.90
CA ALA A 143 -0.64 9.78 6.31
C ALA A 143 -2.14 9.60 6.57
N TYR A 144 -2.94 9.50 5.51
CA TYR A 144 -4.40 9.36 5.58
C TYR A 144 -4.85 8.04 4.98
N VAL A 145 -5.87 7.42 5.60
CA VAL A 145 -6.50 6.20 5.09
C VAL A 145 -7.93 6.55 4.66
N VAL A 146 -8.19 6.41 3.37
CA VAL A 146 -9.47 6.72 2.73
C VAL A 146 -9.93 5.50 1.95
N PRO A 147 -10.66 4.57 2.58
CA PRO A 147 -11.26 3.44 1.87
C PRO A 147 -12.19 3.91 0.78
N ILE A 148 -12.12 3.26 -0.39
CA ILE A 148 -12.93 3.62 -1.55
C ILE A 148 -14.06 2.61 -1.77
N PRO A 149 -15.23 3.05 -2.26
CA PRO A 149 -16.35 2.16 -2.56
C PRO A 149 -16.10 1.30 -3.80
N TYR A 150 -16.81 0.19 -3.88
CA TYR A 150 -16.78 -0.71 -5.02
C TYR A 150 -18.17 -1.29 -5.29
N TYR A 151 -18.32 -1.88 -6.47
CA TYR A 151 -19.53 -2.54 -6.94
C TYR A 151 -19.24 -4.00 -7.29
N ASP A 152 -20.19 -4.86 -7.09
CA ASP A 152 -20.21 -6.17 -7.75
C ASP A 152 -20.37 -5.99 -9.25
N ARG A 153 -19.96 -7.00 -10.03
CA ARG A 153 -20.18 -7.04 -11.48
C ARG A 153 -21.26 -8.05 -11.84
N ASN A 154 -22.25 -7.59 -12.58
CA ASN A 154 -23.22 -8.46 -13.22
C ASN A 154 -22.60 -9.22 -14.41
N PRO A 155 -23.20 -10.33 -14.88
CA PRO A 155 -22.71 -11.08 -16.04
C PRO A 155 -22.62 -10.26 -17.34
N ASP A 156 -23.40 -9.19 -17.47
CA ASP A 156 -23.36 -8.24 -18.58
C ASP A 156 -22.34 -7.09 -18.40
N HIS A 157 -21.48 -7.20 -17.37
CA HIS A 157 -20.50 -6.21 -16.96
C HIS A 157 -21.06 -4.88 -16.45
N SER A 158 -22.36 -4.76 -16.20
CA SER A 158 -22.95 -3.63 -15.49
C SER A 158 -22.56 -3.65 -14.01
N PHE A 159 -22.73 -2.52 -13.31
CA PHE A 159 -22.54 -2.44 -11.86
C PHE A 159 -23.73 -3.12 -11.15
N GLY A 160 -23.42 -4.00 -10.21
CA GLY A 160 -24.35 -4.63 -9.29
C GLY A 160 -24.41 -3.88 -7.96
N ASP A 161 -24.40 -4.62 -6.85
CA ASP A 161 -24.55 -4.06 -5.51
C ASP A 161 -23.36 -3.15 -5.13
N PHE A 162 -23.69 -2.05 -4.44
CA PHE A 162 -22.73 -1.11 -3.90
C PHE A 162 -22.20 -1.56 -2.54
N HIS A 163 -20.89 -1.45 -2.35
CA HIS A 163 -20.19 -1.81 -1.12
C HIS A 163 -19.26 -0.70 -0.65
N TYR A 164 -19.20 -0.51 0.67
CA TYR A 164 -18.24 0.37 1.34
C TYR A 164 -17.84 -0.21 2.70
N GLU A 165 -16.58 -0.60 2.85
CA GLU A 165 -16.07 -1.33 4.01
C GLU A 165 -15.33 -0.42 5.03
N GLY A 166 -15.48 0.90 4.97
CA GLY A 166 -14.74 1.83 5.83
C GLY A 166 -14.91 1.60 7.34
N ARG A 167 -16.03 0.96 7.78
CA ARG A 167 -16.30 0.63 9.19
C ARG A 167 -15.67 -0.69 9.64
N GLU A 168 -15.16 -1.48 8.71
CA GLU A 168 -14.61 -2.82 8.97
C GLU A 168 -13.09 -2.79 9.20
N PHE A 169 -12.48 -1.62 9.07
CA PHE A 169 -11.05 -1.44 9.33
C PHE A 169 -10.72 -1.58 10.82
N PRO A 170 -9.47 -1.97 11.18
CA PRO A 170 -9.04 -2.02 12.57
C PRO A 170 -9.27 -0.69 13.30
N LYS A 171 -9.66 -0.73 14.56
CA LYS A 171 -10.04 0.47 15.35
C LYS A 171 -8.91 1.48 15.55
N ASP A 172 -7.67 1.01 15.46
CA ASP A 172 -6.46 1.83 15.56
C ASP A 172 -6.07 2.52 14.24
N VAL A 173 -6.81 2.26 13.16
CA VAL A 173 -6.64 2.92 11.85
C VAL A 173 -7.63 4.07 11.72
N PRO A 174 -7.19 5.33 11.73
CA PRO A 174 -8.08 6.48 11.57
C PRO A 174 -8.53 6.57 10.11
N VAL A 175 -9.76 6.14 9.85
CA VAL A 175 -10.37 6.13 8.51
C VAL A 175 -11.11 7.43 8.26
N ILE A 176 -10.87 8.07 7.11
CA ILE A 176 -11.66 9.18 6.58
C ILE A 176 -12.62 8.63 5.53
N HIS A 177 -13.89 9.04 5.60
CA HIS A 177 -14.86 8.68 4.56
C HIS A 177 -14.47 9.33 3.23
N TYR A 178 -14.56 8.60 2.12
CA TYR A 178 -14.09 9.08 0.81
C TYR A 178 -14.78 10.38 0.34
N GLU A 179 -16.00 10.66 0.78
CA GLU A 179 -16.69 11.90 0.48
C GLU A 179 -16.17 13.13 1.28
N ASN A 180 -15.41 12.87 2.35
CA ASN A 180 -14.82 13.90 3.20
C ASN A 180 -13.35 14.20 2.87
N TYR A 181 -12.83 13.62 1.78
CA TYR A 181 -11.47 13.85 1.31
C TYR A 181 -11.51 14.34 -0.14
N ASP A 182 -11.28 15.61 -0.34
CA ASP A 182 -11.25 16.23 -1.67
C ASP A 182 -9.87 16.03 -2.31
N LEU A 183 -9.82 15.17 -3.35
CA LEU A 183 -8.59 14.87 -4.08
C LEU A 183 -8.09 16.07 -4.91
N GLU A 184 -9.01 16.88 -5.45
CA GLU A 184 -8.67 18.01 -6.30
C GLU A 184 -8.06 19.16 -5.51
N GLU A 185 -8.64 19.46 -4.35
CA GLU A 185 -8.15 20.48 -3.42
C GLU A 185 -6.85 20.04 -2.74
N ARG A 186 -6.84 18.82 -2.21
CA ARG A 186 -5.73 18.34 -1.38
C ARG A 186 -4.49 17.95 -2.15
N ARG A 187 -4.63 17.36 -3.33
CA ARG A 187 -3.53 16.92 -4.21
C ARG A 187 -2.41 16.22 -3.44
N PRO A 188 -2.67 15.02 -2.87
CA PRO A 188 -1.66 14.31 -2.08
C PRO A 188 -0.41 14.01 -2.93
N ASP A 189 0.76 14.11 -2.32
CA ASP A 189 2.04 13.85 -3.00
C ASP A 189 2.17 12.40 -3.44
N ILE A 190 1.63 11.46 -2.63
CA ILE A 190 1.69 10.01 -2.89
C ILE A 190 0.31 9.40 -2.67
N ILE A 191 -0.15 8.59 -3.62
CA ILE A 191 -1.33 7.73 -3.45
C ILE A 191 -0.91 6.27 -3.54
N TYR A 192 -1.26 5.46 -2.53
CA TYR A 192 -1.12 4.01 -2.54
C TYR A 192 -2.46 3.33 -2.83
N ILE A 193 -2.47 2.43 -3.81
CA ILE A 193 -3.61 1.57 -4.14
C ILE A 193 -3.20 0.10 -4.11
N HIS A 194 -4.16 -0.80 -3.85
CA HIS A 194 -3.95 -2.23 -3.97
C HIS A 194 -4.84 -2.91 -5.03
N ASN A 195 -5.74 -2.17 -5.67
CA ASN A 195 -6.55 -2.66 -6.79
C ASN A 195 -5.96 -2.16 -8.13
N PRO A 196 -5.45 -3.06 -8.99
CA PRO A 196 -4.85 -2.67 -10.25
C PRO A 196 -5.77 -2.82 -11.46
N TYR A 197 -7.06 -3.20 -11.25
CA TYR A 197 -7.91 -3.66 -12.35
C TYR A 197 -8.78 -2.57 -12.97
N ASP A 198 -8.92 -1.43 -12.29
CA ASP A 198 -9.87 -0.39 -12.69
C ASP A 198 -11.27 -1.00 -12.94
N GLY A 199 -11.83 -0.84 -14.14
CA GLY A 199 -13.12 -1.41 -14.54
C GLY A 199 -13.05 -2.79 -15.21
N GLU A 200 -11.88 -3.42 -15.34
CA GLU A 200 -11.71 -4.66 -16.12
C GLU A 200 -11.82 -5.97 -15.29
N ASN A 201 -11.99 -5.87 -13.98
CA ASN A 201 -12.24 -7.07 -13.18
C ASN A 201 -13.68 -7.57 -13.39
N LEU A 202 -13.81 -8.89 -13.59
CA LEU A 202 -15.11 -9.52 -13.90
C LEU A 202 -16.01 -9.72 -12.68
N VAL A 203 -15.47 -9.59 -11.47
CA VAL A 203 -16.19 -9.88 -10.21
C VAL A 203 -16.59 -8.60 -9.49
N THR A 204 -15.66 -7.63 -9.41
CA THR A 204 -15.89 -6.35 -8.72
C THR A 204 -15.24 -5.20 -9.48
N SER A 205 -15.72 -3.98 -9.28
CA SER A 205 -15.08 -2.77 -9.78
C SER A 205 -15.09 -1.72 -8.69
N VAL A 206 -13.96 -1.07 -8.43
CA VAL A 206 -13.99 0.16 -7.64
C VAL A 206 -14.82 1.23 -8.37
N ASP A 207 -15.34 2.21 -7.63
CA ASP A 207 -16.06 3.33 -8.22
C ASP A 207 -15.17 4.03 -9.28
N PRO A 208 -15.69 4.33 -10.48
CA PRO A 208 -14.91 4.92 -11.58
C PRO A 208 -14.16 6.20 -11.23
N ARG A 209 -14.62 6.98 -10.24
CA ARG A 209 -13.92 8.16 -9.73
C ARG A 209 -12.52 7.84 -9.18
N PHE A 210 -12.29 6.58 -8.81
CA PHE A 210 -11.03 6.09 -8.23
C PHE A 210 -10.28 5.14 -9.16
N TYR A 211 -10.56 5.14 -10.45
CA TYR A 211 -9.72 4.45 -11.43
C TYR A 211 -8.34 5.10 -11.49
N SER A 212 -7.34 4.31 -11.77
CA SER A 212 -5.94 4.74 -11.76
C SER A 212 -5.67 5.98 -12.64
N GLY A 213 -6.38 6.08 -13.78
CA GLY A 213 -6.28 7.24 -14.67
C GLY A 213 -6.84 8.53 -14.06
N GLU A 214 -7.88 8.44 -13.23
CA GLU A 214 -8.42 9.58 -12.50
C GLU A 214 -7.51 9.95 -11.32
N LEU A 215 -7.12 8.98 -10.49
CA LEU A 215 -6.22 9.21 -9.36
C LEU A 215 -4.91 9.87 -9.78
N LYS A 216 -4.35 9.48 -10.93
CA LYS A 216 -3.09 10.04 -11.44
C LYS A 216 -3.16 11.55 -11.73
N LYS A 217 -4.32 12.11 -11.96
CA LYS A 217 -4.50 13.55 -12.18
C LYS A 217 -4.27 14.38 -10.92
N HIS A 218 -4.37 13.75 -9.74
CA HIS A 218 -4.37 14.41 -8.44
C HIS A 218 -3.15 14.10 -7.57
N THR A 219 -2.12 13.41 -8.10
CA THR A 219 -0.93 13.05 -7.34
C THR A 219 0.35 13.08 -8.17
N ASP A 220 1.47 13.40 -7.52
CA ASP A 220 2.80 13.29 -8.13
C ASP A 220 3.20 11.82 -8.31
N MET A 221 2.84 10.95 -7.36
CA MET A 221 3.26 9.56 -7.31
C MET A 221 2.09 8.60 -7.02
N LEU A 222 1.66 7.83 -8.01
CA LEU A 222 0.66 6.76 -7.85
C LEU A 222 1.37 5.41 -7.75
N VAL A 223 1.20 4.72 -6.61
CA VAL A 223 1.92 3.48 -6.26
C VAL A 223 0.94 2.32 -6.11
N TYR A 224 1.18 1.24 -6.84
CA TYR A 224 0.46 -0.02 -6.66
C TYR A 224 1.25 -1.00 -5.79
N VAL A 225 0.59 -1.52 -4.76
CA VAL A 225 1.09 -2.58 -3.89
C VAL A 225 0.18 -3.80 -4.03
N PRO A 226 0.67 -4.94 -4.52
CA PRO A 226 -0.15 -6.13 -4.69
C PRO A 226 -0.75 -6.63 -3.36
N TYR A 227 -2.06 -6.90 -3.35
CA TYR A 227 -2.77 -7.46 -2.19
C TYR A 227 -2.58 -8.97 -2.04
N PHE A 228 -1.79 -9.60 -2.90
CA PHE A 228 -1.47 -11.03 -2.87
C PHE A 228 0.04 -11.25 -2.87
N VAL A 229 0.44 -12.41 -2.38
CA VAL A 229 1.83 -12.87 -2.39
C VAL A 229 2.00 -13.86 -3.54
N TRP A 230 2.99 -13.65 -4.38
CA TRP A 230 3.30 -14.57 -5.45
C TRP A 230 4.03 -15.81 -4.90
N LYS A 231 3.55 -16.99 -5.31
CA LYS A 231 4.32 -18.21 -5.10
C LYS A 231 5.65 -18.10 -5.87
N PRO A 232 6.78 -18.47 -5.26
CA PRO A 232 8.04 -18.61 -5.98
C PRO A 232 7.84 -19.50 -7.23
N PHE A 233 8.48 -19.15 -8.31
CA PHE A 233 8.43 -19.89 -9.56
C PHE A 233 9.82 -19.93 -10.21
N ASP A 234 10.07 -20.94 -11.05
CA ASP A 234 11.28 -21.03 -11.83
C ASP A 234 11.19 -20.07 -13.04
N PRO A 235 12.04 -19.01 -13.11
CA PRO A 235 12.07 -18.11 -14.25
C PRO A 235 12.46 -18.74 -15.58
N GLN A 236 13.02 -19.97 -15.56
CA GLN A 236 13.38 -20.75 -16.74
C GLN A 236 12.22 -21.66 -17.21
N ASN A 237 11.19 -21.85 -16.37
CA ASN A 237 10.01 -22.63 -16.73
C ASN A 237 9.02 -21.78 -17.52
N ALA A 238 8.97 -21.97 -18.84
CA ALA A 238 8.15 -21.17 -19.75
C ALA A 238 6.65 -21.23 -19.42
N GLU A 239 6.14 -22.37 -18.96
CA GLU A 239 4.72 -22.52 -18.60
C GLU A 239 4.40 -21.75 -17.30
N GLU A 240 5.24 -21.82 -16.30
CA GLU A 240 5.06 -21.03 -15.07
C GLU A 240 5.14 -19.53 -15.37
N VAL A 241 6.10 -19.10 -16.17
CA VAL A 241 6.23 -17.69 -16.60
C VAL A 241 4.98 -17.23 -17.34
N LYS A 242 4.47 -18.02 -18.29
CA LYS A 242 3.27 -17.70 -19.09
C LYS A 242 2.04 -17.43 -18.23
N THR A 243 1.85 -18.22 -17.15
CA THR A 243 0.73 -18.02 -16.22
C THR A 243 0.82 -16.75 -15.39
N ARG A 244 2.01 -16.15 -15.27
CA ARG A 244 2.26 -14.93 -14.48
C ARG A 244 2.13 -13.64 -15.29
N ILE A 245 2.35 -13.69 -16.61
CA ILE A 245 2.34 -12.52 -17.50
C ILE A 245 1.08 -11.65 -17.35
N PRO A 246 -0.16 -12.19 -17.26
CA PRO A 246 -1.35 -11.36 -17.08
C PRO A 246 -1.33 -10.48 -15.84
N PHE A 247 -0.69 -10.94 -14.76
CA PHE A 247 -0.56 -10.18 -13.50
C PHE A 247 0.52 -9.09 -13.57
N CYS A 248 1.44 -9.17 -14.53
CA CYS A 248 2.51 -8.17 -14.69
C CYS A 248 2.01 -6.88 -15.36
N THR A 249 0.94 -6.95 -16.13
CA THR A 249 0.42 -5.83 -16.91
C THR A 249 -1.08 -5.63 -16.69
N PRO A 250 -1.52 -5.40 -15.44
CA PRO A 250 -2.92 -5.09 -15.17
C PRO A 250 -3.33 -3.77 -15.86
N PRO A 251 -4.61 -3.48 -16.00
CA PRO A 251 -5.12 -2.29 -16.69
C PRO A 251 -4.51 -0.98 -16.20
N SER A 252 -4.38 -0.81 -14.88
CA SER A 252 -3.82 0.39 -14.26
C SER A 252 -2.34 0.63 -14.56
N VAL A 253 -1.58 -0.40 -14.98
CA VAL A 253 -0.11 -0.34 -15.03
C VAL A 253 0.45 0.83 -15.84
N ARG A 254 -0.30 1.32 -16.82
CA ARG A 254 0.12 2.49 -17.64
C ARG A 254 0.11 3.78 -16.83
N ASN A 255 -0.85 3.93 -15.92
CA ASN A 255 -1.08 5.15 -15.13
C ASN A 255 -0.23 5.19 -13.84
N LEU A 256 0.27 4.04 -13.40
CA LEU A 256 1.08 3.92 -12.19
C LEU A 256 2.48 4.49 -12.40
N ASP A 257 3.02 5.18 -11.40
CA ASP A 257 4.42 5.60 -11.37
C ASP A 257 5.31 4.48 -10.82
N ARG A 258 4.81 3.74 -9.80
CA ARG A 258 5.54 2.63 -9.19
C ARG A 258 4.66 1.43 -8.96
N VAL A 259 5.26 0.25 -9.12
CA VAL A 259 4.68 -1.05 -8.82
C VAL A 259 5.63 -1.79 -7.90
N VAL A 260 5.16 -2.18 -6.72
CA VAL A 260 5.96 -2.94 -5.77
C VAL A 260 6.02 -4.40 -6.20
N THR A 261 7.22 -4.96 -6.26
CA THR A 261 7.48 -6.37 -6.56
C THR A 261 8.23 -7.04 -5.41
N GLN A 262 8.10 -8.37 -5.29
CA GLN A 262 8.66 -9.10 -4.16
C GLN A 262 10.14 -9.42 -4.32
N THR A 263 10.60 -9.75 -5.55
CA THR A 263 11.96 -10.19 -5.84
C THR A 263 12.45 -9.62 -7.17
N ASP A 264 13.79 -9.69 -7.39
CA ASP A 264 14.39 -9.21 -8.62
C ASP A 264 13.90 -9.94 -9.87
N TYR A 265 13.77 -11.28 -9.82
CA TYR A 265 13.28 -12.05 -10.98
C TYR A 265 11.80 -11.74 -11.31
N MET A 266 10.98 -11.43 -10.29
CA MET A 266 9.59 -10.97 -10.50
C MET A 266 9.58 -9.57 -11.14
N ARG A 267 10.43 -8.65 -10.68
CA ARG A 267 10.60 -7.34 -11.33
C ARG A 267 11.00 -7.49 -12.79
N ASP A 268 11.99 -8.35 -13.07
CA ASP A 268 12.47 -8.58 -14.44
C ASP A 268 11.37 -9.14 -15.34
N LEU A 269 10.48 -9.99 -14.82
CA LEU A 269 9.31 -10.47 -15.55
C LEU A 269 8.33 -9.33 -15.84
N HIS A 270 8.04 -8.46 -14.85
CA HIS A 270 7.20 -7.29 -15.04
C HIS A 270 7.75 -6.34 -16.12
N VAL A 271 9.05 -6.04 -16.08
CA VAL A 271 9.73 -5.21 -17.09
C VAL A 271 9.61 -5.82 -18.49
N LYS A 272 9.89 -7.13 -18.62
CA LYS A 272 9.77 -7.84 -19.90
C LYS A 272 8.33 -7.82 -20.43
N ALA A 273 7.36 -8.13 -19.57
CA ALA A 273 5.95 -8.15 -19.95
C ALA A 273 5.45 -6.75 -20.35
N PHE A 274 5.85 -5.71 -19.61
CA PHE A 274 5.49 -4.33 -19.91
C PHE A 274 6.03 -3.88 -21.27
N ILE A 275 7.33 -4.09 -21.53
CA ILE A 275 7.96 -3.75 -22.81
C ILE A 275 7.35 -4.55 -23.96
N SER A 276 7.07 -5.85 -23.74
CA SER A 276 6.42 -6.68 -24.76
C SER A 276 5.00 -6.22 -25.11
N ARG A 277 4.24 -5.76 -24.13
CA ARG A 277 2.83 -5.36 -24.33
C ARG A 277 2.69 -3.94 -24.90
N PHE A 278 3.51 -3.01 -24.43
CA PHE A 278 3.35 -1.58 -24.74
C PHE A 278 4.45 -1.02 -25.67
N GLY A 279 5.48 -1.81 -25.95
CA GLY A 279 6.62 -1.37 -26.75
C GLY A 279 7.55 -0.39 -26.05
N GLY A 280 8.68 -0.08 -26.70
CA GLY A 280 9.63 0.92 -26.20
C GLY A 280 9.15 2.37 -26.36
N ASP A 281 8.05 2.60 -27.06
CA ASP A 281 7.52 3.94 -27.32
C ASP A 281 6.92 4.61 -26.07
N LEU A 282 6.42 3.80 -25.11
CA LEU A 282 5.83 4.31 -23.89
C LEU A 282 6.89 4.61 -22.81
N LEU A 283 7.81 3.67 -22.60
CA LEU A 283 8.93 3.78 -21.67
C LEU A 283 10.13 3.01 -22.21
N THR A 284 11.32 3.55 -22.05
CA THR A 284 12.56 2.80 -22.26
C THR A 284 12.68 1.68 -21.20
N ARG A 285 13.52 0.67 -21.47
CA ARG A 285 13.79 -0.40 -20.50
C ARG A 285 14.24 0.17 -19.13
N LYS A 286 15.12 1.18 -19.14
CA LYS A 286 15.61 1.84 -17.92
C LYS A 286 14.50 2.55 -17.12
N GLU A 287 13.53 3.14 -17.80
CA GLU A 287 12.38 3.75 -17.16
C GLU A 287 11.41 2.69 -16.62
N ALA A 288 11.18 1.61 -17.36
CA ALA A 288 10.42 0.47 -16.88
C ALA A 288 11.07 -0.18 -15.63
N GLU A 289 12.40 -0.31 -15.60
CA GLU A 289 13.13 -0.78 -14.40
C GLU A 289 12.96 0.14 -13.19
N LYS A 290 12.80 1.45 -13.39
CA LYS A 290 12.47 2.40 -12.32
C LYS A 290 11.03 2.29 -11.85
N LYS A 291 10.10 1.92 -12.75
CA LYS A 291 8.68 1.76 -12.46
C LYS A 291 8.43 0.57 -11.54
N PHE A 292 9.13 -0.55 -11.74
CA PHE A 292 8.99 -1.77 -10.95
C PHE A 292 10.07 -1.86 -9.88
N ILE A 293 9.69 -1.62 -8.60
CA ILE A 293 10.63 -1.59 -7.47
C ILE A 293 10.60 -2.89 -6.68
N VAL A 294 11.76 -3.36 -6.24
CA VAL A 294 11.88 -4.57 -5.40
C VAL A 294 11.93 -4.17 -3.92
N ALA A 295 10.90 -4.53 -3.17
CA ALA A 295 10.83 -4.18 -1.75
C ALA A 295 10.15 -5.25 -0.87
N GLY A 296 9.76 -6.39 -1.43
CA GLY A 296 9.04 -7.44 -0.72
C GLY A 296 7.53 -7.20 -0.70
N SER A 297 6.82 -7.80 0.27
CA SER A 297 5.37 -7.65 0.43
C SER A 297 5.01 -7.27 1.86
N PRO A 298 4.22 -6.20 2.09
CA PRO A 298 3.72 -5.83 3.41
C PRO A 298 2.91 -6.93 4.11
N LYS A 299 2.27 -7.83 3.34
CA LYS A 299 1.57 -9.00 3.91
C LYS A 299 2.48 -9.90 4.74
N ILE A 300 3.75 -10.00 4.36
CA ILE A 300 4.75 -10.75 5.14
C ILE A 300 4.99 -10.05 6.49
N ASP A 301 5.09 -8.73 6.52
CA ASP A 301 5.25 -7.96 7.76
C ASP A 301 4.08 -8.22 8.72
N LYS A 302 2.84 -8.25 8.19
CA LYS A 302 1.65 -8.59 8.98
C LYS A 302 1.77 -9.97 9.60
N MET A 303 2.14 -10.98 8.82
CA MET A 303 2.30 -12.35 9.31
C MET A 303 3.40 -12.49 10.38
N LEU A 304 4.52 -11.75 10.21
CA LEU A 304 5.62 -11.73 11.18
C LEU A 304 5.27 -10.94 12.46
N SER A 305 4.31 -10.03 12.41
CA SER A 305 3.86 -9.23 13.56
C SER A 305 2.74 -9.89 14.38
N LEU A 306 2.28 -11.10 14.01
CA LEU A 306 1.18 -11.76 14.69
C LEU A 306 1.54 -12.14 16.15
N THR A 307 0.62 -11.86 17.05
CA THR A 307 0.68 -12.24 18.49
C THR A 307 -0.64 -12.85 18.91
N ALA A 308 -0.68 -13.52 20.06
CA ALA A 308 -1.94 -14.02 20.61
C ALA A 308 -2.96 -12.88 20.80
N GLU A 309 -2.50 -11.71 21.22
CA GLU A 309 -3.34 -10.55 21.48
C GLU A 309 -3.95 -9.97 20.19
N ASN A 310 -3.11 -9.72 19.16
CA ASN A 310 -3.59 -9.07 17.93
C ASN A 310 -4.34 -10.00 16.99
N THR A 311 -4.19 -11.34 17.15
CA THR A 311 -4.98 -12.34 16.41
C THR A 311 -6.28 -12.68 17.11
N GLY A 312 -6.39 -12.42 18.40
CA GLY A 312 -7.54 -12.82 19.22
C GLY A 312 -7.76 -14.33 19.22
N VAL A 313 -6.67 -15.10 19.31
CA VAL A 313 -6.74 -16.57 19.43
C VAL A 313 -7.46 -16.96 20.72
N PRO A 314 -8.48 -17.84 20.67
CA PRO A 314 -9.16 -18.34 21.86
C PRO A 314 -8.22 -19.01 22.84
N GLU A 315 -8.43 -18.80 24.15
CA GLU A 315 -7.57 -19.37 25.19
C GLU A 315 -7.60 -20.92 25.19
N GLU A 316 -8.75 -21.51 24.86
CA GLU A 316 -8.88 -22.96 24.68
C GLU A 316 -7.99 -23.50 23.56
N TRP A 317 -7.78 -22.74 22.47
CA TRP A 317 -6.87 -23.14 21.39
C TRP A 317 -5.41 -23.09 21.84
N LEU A 318 -5.03 -22.07 22.61
CA LEU A 318 -3.69 -21.96 23.18
C LEU A 318 -3.39 -23.12 24.13
N LYS A 319 -4.34 -23.49 24.98
CA LYS A 319 -4.21 -24.65 25.91
C LYS A 319 -4.09 -25.98 25.17
N LEU A 320 -4.87 -26.16 24.09
CA LEU A 320 -4.85 -27.41 23.31
C LEU A 320 -3.51 -27.61 22.57
N THR A 321 -2.89 -26.49 22.15
CA THR A 321 -1.65 -26.50 21.38
C THR A 321 -0.37 -26.41 22.22
N GLU A 322 -0.53 -26.26 23.54
CA GLU A 322 0.60 -26.16 24.46
C GLU A 322 1.52 -27.36 24.34
N ASN A 323 2.82 -27.15 24.11
CA ASN A 323 3.85 -28.18 23.96
C ASN A 323 3.66 -29.19 22.81
N LYS A 324 2.69 -28.95 21.90
CA LYS A 324 2.45 -29.81 20.72
C LYS A 324 2.83 -29.09 19.43
N LYS A 325 3.15 -29.86 18.40
CA LYS A 325 3.25 -29.32 17.02
C LYS A 325 1.85 -29.09 16.49
N VAL A 326 1.62 -27.94 15.86
CA VAL A 326 0.32 -27.59 15.26
C VAL A 326 0.43 -27.70 13.74
N VAL A 327 -0.35 -28.59 13.17
CA VAL A 327 -0.43 -28.80 11.73
C VAL A 327 -1.71 -28.15 11.20
N PHE A 328 -1.53 -27.10 10.40
CA PHE A 328 -2.64 -26.49 9.69
C PHE A 328 -3.07 -27.38 8.54
N TYR A 329 -4.27 -27.92 8.60
CA TYR A 329 -4.87 -28.70 7.53
C TYR A 329 -5.79 -27.82 6.67
N ASN A 330 -5.30 -27.42 5.51
CA ASN A 330 -6.03 -26.56 4.58
C ASN A 330 -6.67 -27.39 3.48
N THR A 331 -8.02 -27.42 3.45
CA THR A 331 -8.78 -28.11 2.42
C THR A 331 -9.48 -27.13 1.50
N SER A 332 -9.20 -27.22 0.19
CA SER A 332 -9.67 -26.31 -0.83
C SER A 332 -10.83 -26.87 -1.67
N LEU A 333 -11.52 -25.99 -2.41
CA LEU A 333 -12.53 -26.40 -3.38
C LEU A 333 -11.93 -27.21 -4.54
N THR A 334 -10.68 -26.90 -4.91
CA THR A 334 -9.99 -27.62 -5.99
C THR A 334 -9.79 -29.10 -5.61
N GLY A 335 -9.42 -29.39 -4.38
CA GLY A 335 -9.30 -30.76 -3.88
C GLY A 335 -10.61 -31.52 -3.94
N LEU A 336 -11.70 -30.92 -3.45
CA LEU A 336 -13.04 -31.47 -3.52
C LEU A 336 -13.48 -31.78 -4.96
N LEU A 337 -13.38 -30.78 -5.85
CA LEU A 337 -13.90 -30.88 -7.22
C LEU A 337 -13.09 -31.81 -8.11
N LYS A 338 -11.79 -31.98 -7.82
CA LYS A 338 -10.90 -32.85 -8.59
C LYS A 338 -11.15 -34.34 -8.34
N SER A 339 -11.51 -34.72 -7.12
CA SER A 339 -11.69 -36.09 -6.70
C SER A 339 -12.79 -36.23 -5.64
N PRO A 340 -14.07 -35.94 -5.98
CA PRO A 340 -15.16 -35.89 -5.00
C PRO A 340 -15.35 -37.20 -4.20
N GLU A 341 -15.24 -38.32 -4.87
CA GLU A 341 -15.45 -39.64 -4.27
C GLU A 341 -14.37 -39.99 -3.22
N GLN A 342 -13.14 -39.53 -3.44
CA GLN A 342 -11.99 -39.83 -2.56
C GLN A 342 -11.84 -38.78 -1.45
N TYR A 343 -12.43 -37.60 -1.64
CA TYR A 343 -12.27 -36.48 -0.74
C TYR A 343 -12.63 -36.79 0.73
N LEU A 344 -13.82 -37.39 0.97
CA LEU A 344 -14.25 -37.75 2.32
C LEU A 344 -13.38 -38.83 2.95
N ASN A 345 -12.93 -39.80 2.17
CA ASN A 345 -12.02 -40.85 2.66
C ASN A 345 -10.68 -40.26 3.09
N LYS A 346 -10.15 -39.31 2.30
CA LYS A 346 -8.91 -38.59 2.62
C LYS A 346 -9.07 -37.76 3.88
N LEU A 347 -10.14 -36.98 3.97
CA LEU A 347 -10.46 -36.18 5.15
C LEU A 347 -10.53 -37.03 6.42
N GLN A 348 -11.25 -38.15 6.36
CA GLN A 348 -11.37 -39.07 7.50
C GLN A 348 -10.01 -39.69 7.86
N MET A 349 -9.21 -40.08 6.88
CA MET A 349 -7.86 -40.64 7.10
C MET A 349 -6.98 -39.61 7.84
N VAL A 350 -6.95 -38.36 7.41
CA VAL A 350 -6.15 -37.31 8.03
C VAL A 350 -6.59 -37.07 9.47
N ILE A 351 -7.90 -36.93 9.70
CA ILE A 351 -8.44 -36.71 11.04
C ILE A 351 -8.08 -37.87 11.97
N ASN A 352 -8.24 -39.12 11.52
CA ASN A 352 -7.90 -40.31 12.30
C ASN A 352 -6.40 -40.37 12.61
N PHE A 353 -5.54 -40.06 11.66
CA PHE A 353 -4.09 -40.00 11.83
C PHE A 353 -3.68 -39.07 12.99
N PHE A 354 -4.21 -37.84 12.98
CA PHE A 354 -3.91 -36.88 14.05
C PHE A 354 -4.56 -37.23 15.40
N LYS A 355 -5.70 -37.91 15.40
CA LYS A 355 -6.36 -38.38 16.62
C LYS A 355 -5.52 -39.44 17.36
N GLU A 356 -4.72 -40.22 16.63
CA GLU A 356 -3.84 -41.23 17.18
C GLU A 356 -2.53 -40.65 17.78
N ARG A 357 -2.24 -39.35 17.55
CA ARG A 357 -1.00 -38.67 17.97
C ARG A 357 -1.23 -37.74 19.15
N SER A 358 -0.36 -37.85 20.14
CA SER A 358 -0.39 -36.99 21.34
C SER A 358 0.54 -35.75 21.21
N ASP A 359 1.52 -35.84 20.30
CA ASP A 359 2.55 -34.82 20.07
C ASP A 359 2.17 -33.70 19.06
N CYS A 360 1.02 -33.88 18.36
CA CYS A 360 0.52 -32.97 17.38
C CYS A 360 -0.93 -32.57 17.62
N VAL A 361 -1.33 -31.41 17.11
CA VAL A 361 -2.70 -30.94 17.02
C VAL A 361 -3.02 -30.61 15.55
N LEU A 362 -4.12 -31.15 15.05
CA LEU A 362 -4.68 -30.77 13.75
C LEU A 362 -5.51 -29.50 13.92
N LEU A 363 -5.14 -28.44 13.21
CA LEU A 363 -5.96 -27.26 13.01
C LEU A 363 -6.59 -27.37 11.61
N TRP A 364 -7.83 -27.83 11.54
CA TRP A 364 -8.53 -28.00 10.28
C TRP A 364 -9.34 -26.77 9.92
N ARG A 365 -9.00 -26.18 8.78
CA ARG A 365 -9.72 -25.04 8.19
C ARG A 365 -10.13 -25.38 6.77
N PRO A 366 -11.41 -25.68 6.52
CA PRO A 366 -11.94 -25.84 5.18
C PRO A 366 -12.09 -24.46 4.50
N HIS A 367 -12.13 -24.47 3.15
CA HIS A 367 -12.45 -23.26 2.40
C HIS A 367 -13.84 -22.72 2.82
N PRO A 368 -14.03 -21.40 3.01
CA PRO A 368 -15.30 -20.83 3.46
C PRO A 368 -16.53 -21.25 2.63
N LEU A 369 -16.35 -21.46 1.32
CA LEU A 369 -17.41 -21.93 0.42
C LEU A 369 -17.54 -23.46 0.33
N MET A 370 -16.89 -24.23 1.23
CA MET A 370 -16.89 -25.71 1.12
C MET A 370 -18.29 -26.28 1.17
N GLU A 371 -19.08 -25.91 2.15
CA GLU A 371 -20.44 -26.44 2.31
C GLU A 371 -21.38 -26.01 1.18
N SER A 372 -21.32 -24.76 0.76
CA SER A 372 -22.13 -24.28 -0.36
C SER A 372 -21.75 -24.95 -1.69
N THR A 373 -20.45 -25.21 -1.90
CA THR A 373 -19.98 -25.93 -3.08
C THR A 373 -20.42 -27.40 -3.06
N ILE A 374 -20.31 -28.07 -1.91
CA ILE A 374 -20.82 -29.45 -1.76
C ILE A 374 -22.33 -29.47 -2.05
N HIS A 375 -23.08 -28.53 -1.47
CA HIS A 375 -24.53 -28.46 -1.67
C HIS A 375 -24.91 -28.29 -3.15
N SER A 376 -24.22 -27.42 -3.86
CA SER A 376 -24.54 -27.08 -5.24
C SER A 376 -23.99 -28.06 -6.28
N MET A 377 -22.77 -28.58 -6.06
CA MET A 377 -22.05 -29.35 -7.08
C MET A 377 -21.93 -30.86 -6.79
N THR A 378 -21.89 -31.23 -5.51
CA THR A 378 -21.73 -32.64 -5.09
C THR A 378 -22.64 -33.01 -3.91
N PRO A 379 -23.96 -32.80 -3.99
CA PRO A 379 -24.87 -32.90 -2.83
C PRO A 379 -24.89 -34.28 -2.17
N ALA A 380 -24.52 -35.32 -2.87
CA ALA A 380 -24.41 -36.68 -2.33
C ALA A 380 -23.35 -36.79 -1.21
N LEU A 381 -22.32 -35.89 -1.20
CA LEU A 381 -21.29 -35.88 -0.19
C LEU A 381 -21.70 -35.14 1.09
N MET A 382 -22.76 -34.35 1.09
CA MET A 382 -23.13 -33.44 2.17
C MET A 382 -23.26 -34.17 3.52
N ASN A 383 -24.05 -35.24 3.56
CA ASN A 383 -24.25 -35.99 4.80
C ASN A 383 -22.94 -36.56 5.36
N GLY A 384 -22.10 -37.12 4.48
CA GLY A 384 -20.79 -37.65 4.87
C GLY A 384 -19.87 -36.55 5.41
N TYR A 385 -19.79 -35.43 4.72
CA TYR A 385 -18.98 -34.27 5.14
C TYR A 385 -19.43 -33.73 6.50
N MET A 386 -20.73 -33.49 6.67
CA MET A 386 -21.29 -32.98 7.95
C MET A 386 -21.08 -33.94 9.09
N ASN A 387 -21.17 -35.27 8.87
CA ASN A 387 -20.88 -36.25 9.88
C ASN A 387 -19.42 -36.21 10.33
N ILE A 388 -18.48 -36.09 9.41
CA ILE A 388 -17.05 -35.97 9.72
C ILE A 388 -16.77 -34.66 10.49
N LYS A 389 -17.28 -33.54 9.99
CA LYS A 389 -17.14 -32.22 10.62
C LYS A 389 -17.68 -32.21 12.05
N ASN A 390 -18.93 -32.61 12.24
CA ASN A 390 -19.58 -32.60 13.55
C ASN A 390 -18.89 -33.52 14.57
N ARG A 391 -18.40 -34.68 14.09
CA ARG A 391 -17.64 -35.62 14.95
C ARG A 391 -16.30 -35.01 15.33
N PHE A 392 -15.56 -34.38 14.41
CA PHE A 392 -14.28 -33.73 14.69
C PHE A 392 -14.42 -32.62 15.75
N ILE A 393 -15.48 -31.80 15.62
CA ILE A 393 -15.78 -30.72 16.58
C ILE A 393 -16.16 -31.33 17.95
N ALA A 394 -17.00 -32.36 17.98
CA ALA A 394 -17.47 -32.98 19.20
C ALA A 394 -16.34 -33.74 19.98
N ASP A 395 -15.43 -34.36 19.24
CA ASP A 395 -14.29 -35.12 19.83
C ASP A 395 -13.25 -34.21 20.46
N GLN A 396 -13.22 -32.92 20.18
CA GLN A 396 -12.25 -31.92 20.68
C GLN A 396 -10.78 -32.38 20.57
N SER A 397 -10.48 -33.25 19.60
CA SER A 397 -9.14 -33.78 19.36
C SER A 397 -8.25 -32.86 18.52
N GLY A 398 -8.81 -31.77 18.01
CA GLY A 398 -8.16 -30.76 17.20
C GLY A 398 -8.94 -29.46 17.21
N ILE A 399 -8.51 -28.52 16.41
CA ILE A 399 -9.13 -27.18 16.24
C ILE A 399 -9.87 -27.16 14.91
N PHE A 400 -11.17 -26.85 14.95
CA PHE A 400 -11.93 -26.51 13.75
C PHE A 400 -12.00 -24.99 13.62
N ASP A 401 -11.41 -24.45 12.55
CA ASP A 401 -11.34 -23.00 12.31
C ASP A 401 -12.28 -22.59 11.16
N ASP A 402 -13.38 -21.94 11.52
CA ASP A 402 -14.34 -21.29 10.61
C ASP A 402 -14.33 -19.76 10.73
N THR A 403 -13.30 -19.19 11.34
CA THR A 403 -13.17 -17.73 11.52
C THR A 403 -13.03 -17.01 10.16
N PRO A 404 -13.36 -15.71 10.06
CA PRO A 404 -13.34 -14.98 8.78
C PRO A 404 -11.97 -14.92 8.12
N ASP A 405 -10.89 -14.85 8.90
CA ASP A 405 -9.51 -14.71 8.41
C ASP A 405 -8.62 -15.93 8.78
N THR A 406 -7.47 -16.03 8.12
CA THR A 406 -6.50 -17.11 8.33
C THR A 406 -5.44 -16.77 9.39
N LEU A 407 -5.48 -15.59 9.98
CA LEU A 407 -4.38 -15.09 10.82
C LEU A 407 -4.20 -15.92 12.11
N LYS A 408 -5.31 -16.38 12.72
CA LYS A 408 -5.26 -17.26 13.89
C LYS A 408 -4.57 -18.59 13.58
N ALA A 409 -4.95 -19.20 12.46
CA ALA A 409 -4.37 -20.45 11.99
C ALA A 409 -2.89 -20.31 11.66
N ILE A 410 -2.50 -19.24 10.95
CA ILE A 410 -1.10 -18.94 10.64
C ILE A 410 -0.28 -18.68 11.92
N TYR A 411 -0.85 -17.97 12.88
CA TYR A 411 -0.17 -17.69 14.14
C TYR A 411 0.13 -18.96 14.93
N LEU A 412 -0.86 -19.84 15.07
CA LEU A 412 -0.75 -21.04 15.89
C LEU A 412 0.10 -22.15 15.24
N SER A 413 0.11 -22.22 13.92
CA SER A 413 0.62 -23.39 13.23
C SER A 413 2.13 -23.36 13.01
N ASP A 414 2.76 -24.52 13.22
CA ASP A 414 4.18 -24.75 12.96
C ASP A 414 4.44 -25.11 11.47
N MET A 415 3.45 -25.68 10.82
CA MET A 415 3.54 -26.23 9.47
C MET A 415 2.16 -26.34 8.81
N ILE A 416 2.11 -26.48 7.49
CA ILE A 416 0.84 -26.64 6.75
C ILE A 416 0.85 -27.89 5.89
N TYR A 417 -0.24 -28.65 5.96
CA TYR A 417 -0.57 -29.78 5.10
C TYR A 417 -1.89 -29.51 4.38
N GLY A 418 -2.00 -29.82 3.09
CA GLY A 418 -3.27 -29.68 2.40
C GLY A 418 -3.16 -29.40 0.90
N ASP A 419 -4.21 -28.86 0.34
CA ASP A 419 -4.27 -28.54 -1.08
C ASP A 419 -3.40 -27.35 -1.46
N ILE A 420 -2.94 -27.30 -2.70
CA ILE A 420 -2.22 -26.15 -3.26
C ILE A 420 -3.12 -24.91 -3.16
N SER A 421 -2.66 -23.91 -2.42
CA SER A 421 -3.41 -22.69 -2.14
C SER A 421 -2.52 -21.48 -1.87
N SER A 422 -3.11 -20.28 -1.87
CA SER A 422 -2.40 -19.06 -1.46
C SER A 422 -1.95 -19.09 0.00
N VAL A 423 -2.62 -19.87 0.86
CA VAL A 423 -2.22 -20.03 2.27
C VAL A 423 -0.93 -20.84 2.38
N CYS A 424 -0.78 -21.91 1.59
CA CYS A 424 0.49 -22.65 1.50
C CYS A 424 1.64 -21.72 1.07
N THR A 425 1.40 -20.84 0.12
CA THR A 425 2.40 -19.84 -0.30
C THR A 425 2.82 -18.91 0.85
N GLN A 426 1.89 -18.55 1.74
CA GLN A 426 2.22 -17.74 2.92
C GLN A 426 3.16 -18.49 3.88
N PHE A 427 2.94 -19.78 4.09
CA PHE A 427 3.85 -20.62 4.89
C PHE A 427 5.22 -20.74 4.25
N GLU A 428 5.30 -20.98 2.92
CA GLU A 428 6.56 -20.98 2.18
C GLU A 428 7.35 -19.67 2.35
N GLN A 429 6.65 -18.52 2.31
CA GLN A 429 7.26 -17.20 2.49
C GLN A 429 7.75 -16.95 3.94
N LEU A 430 7.11 -17.59 4.91
CA LEU A 430 7.56 -17.56 6.30
C LEU A 430 8.69 -18.57 6.59
N GLY A 431 9.12 -19.34 5.59
CA GLY A 431 10.10 -20.42 5.76
C GLY A 431 9.58 -21.59 6.58
N LEU A 432 8.26 -21.74 6.70
CA LEU A 432 7.63 -22.83 7.43
C LEU A 432 7.42 -24.05 6.54
N PRO A 433 7.46 -25.27 7.10
CA PRO A 433 7.27 -26.51 6.34
C PRO A 433 5.91 -26.57 5.66
N VAL A 434 5.89 -26.97 4.38
CA VAL A 434 4.68 -27.17 3.57
C VAL A 434 4.71 -28.58 2.99
N LEU A 435 3.63 -29.34 3.17
CA LEU A 435 3.39 -30.61 2.52
C LEU A 435 2.08 -30.57 1.73
N TYR A 436 2.14 -30.81 0.45
CA TYR A 436 0.95 -30.88 -0.39
C TYR A 436 0.32 -32.27 -0.34
N GLN A 437 -0.99 -32.31 -0.12
CA GLN A 437 -1.71 -33.59 -0.08
C GLN A 437 -1.93 -34.17 -1.50
N ASP A 438 -1.84 -35.47 -1.62
CA ASP A 438 -2.39 -36.24 -2.73
C ASP A 438 -3.73 -36.83 -2.29
N ILE A 439 -4.87 -36.30 -2.85
CA ILE A 439 -6.21 -36.75 -2.47
C ILE A 439 -6.44 -38.21 -2.85
N SER A 440 -5.82 -38.69 -3.93
CA SER A 440 -5.96 -40.06 -4.40
C SER A 440 -5.00 -41.04 -3.71
N GLY A 441 -3.93 -40.52 -3.09
CA GLY A 441 -2.87 -41.32 -2.47
C GLY A 441 -3.08 -41.58 -0.98
N ASN A 442 -2.28 -42.53 -0.47
CA ASN A 442 -2.16 -42.75 0.96
C ASN A 442 -0.86 -42.08 1.47
N ASP A 443 -0.99 -40.85 1.98
CA ASP A 443 0.15 -40.03 2.43
C ASP A 443 0.53 -40.33 3.87
N ARG A 444 0.00 -41.36 4.53
CA ARG A 444 0.19 -41.59 5.97
C ARG A 444 1.68 -41.63 6.33
N SER A 445 2.48 -42.41 5.63
CA SER A 445 3.93 -42.53 5.88
C SER A 445 4.67 -41.22 5.57
N ALA A 446 4.33 -40.56 4.45
CA ALA A 446 4.94 -39.30 4.10
C ALA A 446 4.61 -38.20 5.10
N LEU A 447 3.37 -38.18 5.61
CA LEU A 447 2.92 -37.24 6.64
C LEU A 447 3.66 -37.46 7.97
N GLU A 448 3.88 -38.75 8.35
CA GLU A 448 4.62 -39.10 9.55
C GLU A 448 6.09 -38.65 9.49
N GLU A 449 6.81 -39.04 8.44
CA GLU A 449 8.20 -38.65 8.19
C GLU A 449 8.37 -37.12 8.16
N TRP A 450 7.42 -36.43 7.50
CA TRP A 450 7.47 -34.98 7.38
C TRP A 450 7.25 -34.26 8.71
N ILE A 451 6.29 -34.73 9.55
CA ILE A 451 6.05 -34.18 10.88
C ILE A 451 7.28 -34.40 11.78
N GLU A 452 7.91 -35.58 11.70
CA GLU A 452 9.11 -35.88 12.50
C GLU A 452 10.31 -35.03 12.09
N ALA A 453 10.53 -34.84 10.80
CA ALA A 453 11.62 -34.05 10.26
C ALA A 453 11.42 -32.53 10.46
N SER A 454 10.18 -32.06 10.62
CA SER A 454 9.88 -30.65 10.73
C SER A 454 10.04 -30.15 12.16
N PRO A 455 10.79 -29.08 12.42
CA PRO A 455 10.90 -28.51 13.76
C PRO A 455 9.57 -27.89 14.21
N LYS A 456 9.37 -27.80 15.53
CA LYS A 456 8.36 -26.89 16.07
C LYS A 456 8.81 -25.46 15.75
N LYS A 457 7.87 -24.62 15.32
CA LYS A 457 8.13 -23.20 15.04
C LYS A 457 8.72 -22.56 16.29
N HIS A 458 9.98 -22.17 16.20
CA HIS A 458 10.48 -21.19 17.15
C HIS A 458 9.86 -19.86 16.78
N THR A 459 9.04 -19.32 17.65
CA THR A 459 8.49 -17.97 17.55
C THR A 459 9.61 -16.93 17.74
N GLU A 460 10.70 -17.06 17.02
CA GLU A 460 11.64 -15.97 16.90
C GLU A 460 10.94 -14.87 16.11
N ARG A 461 10.46 -13.88 16.85
CA ARG A 461 10.08 -12.60 16.26
C ARG A 461 11.28 -12.10 15.45
N PRO A 462 11.05 -11.40 14.33
CA PRO A 462 12.13 -10.74 13.62
C PRO A 462 13.00 -10.02 14.64
N GLY A 463 14.32 -10.26 14.59
CA GLY A 463 15.25 -9.61 15.51
C GLY A 463 15.13 -8.09 15.43
N ALA A 464 15.70 -7.37 16.38
CA ALA A 464 15.67 -5.91 16.44
C ALA A 464 16.17 -5.22 15.15
N ASP A 465 16.93 -5.94 14.34
CA ASP A 465 17.49 -5.46 13.07
C ASP A 465 16.57 -5.70 11.85
N TYR A 466 15.39 -6.29 12.04
CA TYR A 466 14.47 -6.51 10.93
C TYR A 466 13.87 -5.20 10.43
N ILE A 467 14.18 -4.86 9.19
CA ILE A 467 13.55 -3.73 8.49
C ILE A 467 12.32 -4.28 7.74
N SER A 468 11.13 -3.83 8.12
CA SER A 468 9.88 -4.23 7.49
C SER A 468 9.87 -3.90 5.98
N ASN A 469 9.12 -4.66 5.20
CA ASN A 469 8.92 -4.35 3.78
C ASN A 469 8.20 -3.00 3.63
N GLY A 470 7.28 -2.68 4.56
CA GLY A 470 6.64 -1.37 4.63
C GLY A 470 7.64 -0.23 4.82
N ALA A 471 8.62 -0.38 5.72
CA ALA A 471 9.68 0.61 5.92
C ALA A 471 10.55 0.79 4.68
N LYS A 472 10.89 -0.32 3.99
CA LYS A 472 11.66 -0.26 2.73
C LYS A 472 10.89 0.50 1.66
N ILE A 473 9.60 0.16 1.46
CA ILE A 473 8.73 0.81 0.47
C ILE A 473 8.59 2.29 0.79
N HIS A 474 8.25 2.65 2.04
CA HIS A 474 8.08 4.03 2.46
C HIS A 474 9.34 4.87 2.17
N ARG A 475 10.52 4.41 2.61
CA ARG A 475 11.80 5.11 2.39
C ARG A 475 12.12 5.27 0.91
N MET A 476 11.93 4.21 0.09
CA MET A 476 12.20 4.24 -1.34
C MET A 476 11.29 5.23 -2.08
N ILE A 477 10.01 5.22 -1.77
CA ILE A 477 9.02 6.11 -2.42
C ILE A 477 9.21 7.56 -1.95
N LYS A 478 9.33 7.79 -0.62
CA LYS A 478 9.58 9.13 -0.06
C LYS A 478 10.80 9.79 -0.69
N SER A 479 11.92 9.06 -0.79
CA SER A 479 13.17 9.61 -1.36
C SER A 479 13.02 10.05 -2.82
N GLN A 480 12.18 9.38 -3.60
CA GLN A 480 11.94 9.71 -5.01
C GLN A 480 11.05 10.95 -5.18
N VAL A 481 10.13 11.20 -4.23
CA VAL A 481 9.24 12.37 -4.27
C VAL A 481 9.95 13.64 -3.77
N ILE A 482 10.88 13.50 -2.81
CA ILE A 482 11.65 14.63 -2.29
C ILE A 482 12.81 15.01 -3.24
N GLY A 483 13.43 14.02 -3.89
CA GLY A 483 14.61 14.22 -4.74
C GLY A 483 14.32 14.49 -6.22
N GLY A 484 13.06 14.43 -6.65
CA GLY A 484 12.60 14.78 -7.99
C GLY A 484 12.02 16.18 -8.01
#